data_75c285fb15ef2b8181033c779767f0d7
#
_entry.id   75c285fb15ef2b8181033c779767f0d7
#
_cell.length_a   1.000
_cell.length_b   1.000
_cell.length_c   1.000
_cell.angle_alpha   90.00
_cell.angle_beta   90.00
_cell.angle_gamma   90.00
#
_symmetry.space_group_name_H-M   'P 1'
#
loop_
_entity.id
_entity.type
_entity.pdbx_description
1 polymer ?
#
loop_
_entity_poly.entity_id
_entity_poly.type
_entity_poly.pdbx_seq_one_letter_code
_entity_poly.pdbx_strand_id
1 'polypeptide(L)' 'MCGICGEFKFNQGSFDQRKLNNLMSSISKRGKDSNGTYKDKNIFLGHHRLAIIDTSNKSNQPMKVGKYVIVFN' A
#
# COMPACT_ATOMS: atom_id res chain seq x y z
N MET A 1 6.63 -5.19 -12.29
CA MET A 1 6.69 -5.60 -10.89
C MET A 1 5.94 -4.62 -10.04
N CYS A 2 5.23 -5.13 -9.06
CA CYS A 2 4.52 -4.28 -8.09
C CYS A 2 5.49 -3.65 -7.10
N GLY A 3 5.03 -2.61 -6.42
CA GLY A 3 5.78 -1.98 -5.34
C GLY A 3 4.96 -1.96 -4.06
N ILE A 4 5.63 -2.15 -2.94
CA ILE A 4 5.01 -2.06 -1.62
C ILE A 4 5.79 -1.09 -0.76
N CYS A 5 5.10 -0.43 0.16
CA CYS A 5 5.73 0.40 1.19
C CYS A 5 4.88 0.36 2.44
N GLY A 6 5.45 0.82 3.54
CA GLY A 6 4.71 0.85 4.78
C GLY A 6 5.49 1.52 5.89
N GLU A 7 4.78 1.83 6.96
CA GLU A 7 5.36 2.40 8.17
C GLU A 7 4.61 1.84 9.37
N PHE A 8 5.35 1.45 10.39
CA PHE A 8 4.79 1.01 11.67
C PHE A 8 5.29 1.95 12.76
N LYS A 9 4.37 2.54 13.52
CA LYS A 9 4.70 3.41 14.64
C LYS A 9 4.58 2.65 15.94
N PHE A 10 5.65 2.62 16.71
CA PHE A 10 5.65 1.99 18.03
C PHE A 10 4.99 2.85 19.10
N ASN A 11 4.95 4.16 18.87
CA ASN A 11 4.34 5.11 19.78
C ASN A 11 3.01 5.59 19.23
N GLN A 12 2.11 6.02 20.11
CA GLN A 12 0.89 6.67 19.69
C GLN A 12 1.22 8.01 19.05
N GLY A 13 0.59 8.27 17.92
CA GLY A 13 0.80 9.51 17.18
C GLY A 13 0.14 9.39 15.83
N SER A 14 -0.07 10.53 15.19
CA SER A 14 -0.63 10.55 13.85
C SER A 14 0.47 10.39 12.82
N PHE A 15 0.10 9.84 11.67
CA PHE A 15 1.00 9.78 10.53
C PHE A 15 1.12 11.16 9.88
N ASP A 16 2.31 11.47 9.39
CA ASP A 16 2.54 12.66 8.57
C ASP A 16 2.16 12.34 7.14
N GLN A 17 1.09 12.94 6.64
CA GLN A 17 0.57 12.63 5.30
C GLN A 17 1.61 12.93 4.22
N ARG A 18 2.48 13.93 4.42
CA ARG A 18 3.55 14.22 3.48
C ARG A 18 4.53 13.06 3.35
N LYS A 19 4.90 12.46 4.49
CA LYS A 19 5.78 11.29 4.48
C LYS A 19 5.12 10.10 3.79
N LEU A 20 3.83 9.88 4.04
CA LEU A 20 3.10 8.79 3.41
C LEU A 20 3.02 8.99 1.90
N ASN A 21 2.78 10.23 1.46
CA ASN A 21 2.77 10.55 0.04
C ASN A 21 4.13 10.29 -0.60
N ASN A 22 5.22 10.64 0.10
CA ASN A 22 6.57 10.38 -0.39
C ASN A 22 6.86 8.89 -0.50
N LEU A 23 6.39 8.10 0.47
CA LEU A 23 6.53 6.65 0.41
C LEU A 23 5.82 6.08 -0.81
N MET A 24 4.59 6.50 -1.05
CA MET A 24 3.83 6.05 -2.22
C MET A 24 4.51 6.47 -3.51
N SER A 25 5.02 7.70 -3.57
CA SER A 25 5.72 8.20 -4.77
C SER A 25 6.98 7.39 -5.05
N SER A 26 7.68 6.94 -4.01
CA SER A 26 8.94 6.21 -4.19
C SER A 26 8.74 4.87 -4.90
N ILE A 27 7.54 4.29 -4.83
CA ILE A 27 7.25 3.01 -5.46
C ILE A 27 6.35 3.16 -6.70
N SER A 28 6.00 4.39 -7.09
CA SER A 28 5.03 4.62 -8.16
C SER A 28 5.50 4.08 -9.52
N LYS A 29 6.81 4.04 -9.76
CA LYS A 29 7.36 3.54 -11.01
C LYS A 29 7.29 2.02 -11.13
N ARG A 30 7.08 1.31 -10.04
CA ARG A 30 7.06 -0.16 -10.04
C ARG A 30 5.72 -0.72 -10.47
N GLY A 31 4.64 0.05 -10.30
CA GLY A 31 3.32 -0.40 -10.72
C GLY A 31 2.44 0.79 -11.03
N LYS A 32 2.04 0.94 -12.31
CA LYS A 32 1.32 2.11 -12.79
C LYS A 32 -0.18 1.89 -12.99
N ASP A 33 -0.64 0.65 -12.89
CA ASP A 33 -2.04 0.33 -13.22
C ASP A 33 -3.01 0.74 -12.13
N SER A 34 -2.62 0.59 -10.88
CA SER A 34 -3.44 1.03 -9.76
C SER A 34 -2.60 1.17 -8.51
N ASN A 35 -3.15 1.85 -7.53
CA ASN A 35 -2.52 1.96 -6.23
C ASN A 35 -3.58 1.86 -5.14
N GLY A 36 -3.14 1.54 -3.94
CA GLY A 36 -4.03 1.44 -2.81
C GLY A 36 -3.27 1.65 -1.51
N THR A 37 -3.99 2.06 -0.49
CA THR A 37 -3.41 2.28 0.83
C THR A 37 -4.34 1.75 1.91
N TYR A 38 -3.75 1.38 3.03
CA TYR A 38 -4.45 1.05 4.25
C TYR A 38 -3.76 1.76 5.42
N LYS A 39 -4.55 2.39 6.26
CA LYS A 39 -4.01 3.10 7.43
C LYS A 39 -4.87 2.80 8.65
N ASP A 40 -4.23 2.46 9.74
CA ASP A 40 -4.85 2.26 11.03
C ASP A 40 -4.02 3.05 12.06
N LYS A 41 -4.29 2.84 13.34
CA LYS A 41 -3.72 3.65 14.42
C LYS A 41 -2.20 3.77 14.34
N ASN A 42 -1.51 2.67 14.04
CA ASN A 42 -0.04 2.64 14.09
C ASN A 42 0.58 1.95 12.88
N ILE A 43 -0.21 1.67 11.83
CA ILE A 43 0.29 1.00 10.64
C ILE A 43 -0.20 1.72 9.39
N PHE A 44 0.69 1.85 8.41
CA PHE A 44 0.37 2.29 7.06
C PHE A 44 0.94 1.27 6.08
N LEU A 45 0.12 0.84 5.13
CA LEU A 45 0.53 -0.04 4.05
C LEU A 45 0.15 0.59 2.72
N GLY A 46 1.07 0.57 1.77
CA GLY A 46 0.83 1.08 0.44
C GLY A 46 1.26 0.09 -0.63
N HIS A 47 0.59 0.15 -1.78
CA HIS A 47 0.83 -0.75 -2.89
C HIS A 47 0.60 -0.03 -4.21
N HIS A 48 1.55 -0.20 -5.14
CA HIS A 48 1.38 0.16 -6.54
C HIS A 48 1.40 -1.12 -7.36
N ARG A 49 0.36 -1.30 -8.16
CA ARG A 49 0.15 -2.55 -8.91
C ARG A 49 0.55 -2.37 -10.37
N LEU A 50 1.26 -3.37 -10.88
CA LEU A 50 1.44 -3.56 -12.31
C LEU A 50 0.66 -4.82 -12.71
N ALA A 51 -0.46 -4.62 -13.41
CA ALA A 51 -1.37 -5.71 -13.76
C ALA A 51 -0.93 -6.34 -15.07
N ILE A 52 -0.17 -7.42 -14.98
CA ILE A 52 0.34 -8.12 -16.17
C ILE A 52 -0.59 -9.26 -16.56
N ILE A 53 -1.04 -10.05 -15.60
CA ILE A 53 -1.83 -11.25 -15.84
C ILE A 53 -3.30 -11.02 -15.55
N ASP A 54 -3.60 -10.46 -14.37
CA ASP A 54 -4.97 -10.21 -13.93
C ASP A 54 -5.18 -8.71 -13.79
N THR A 55 -5.98 -8.14 -14.69
CA THR A 55 -6.28 -6.71 -14.69
C THR A 55 -7.52 -6.35 -13.89
N SER A 56 -8.18 -7.34 -13.26
CA SER A 56 -9.39 -7.07 -12.48
C SER A 56 -9.05 -6.39 -11.15
N ASN A 57 -10.02 -5.64 -10.62
CA ASN A 57 -9.86 -4.98 -9.32
C ASN A 57 -9.82 -5.95 -8.15
N LYS A 58 -10.15 -7.22 -8.37
CA LYS A 58 -10.14 -8.23 -7.32
C LYS A 58 -8.75 -8.48 -6.75
N SER A 59 -7.71 -8.24 -7.55
CA SER A 59 -6.33 -8.46 -7.14
C SER A 59 -5.65 -7.19 -6.63
N ASN A 60 -6.37 -6.09 -6.50
CA ASN A 60 -5.81 -4.85 -5.99
C ASN A 60 -5.50 -5.00 -4.50
N GLN A 61 -4.42 -4.32 -4.08
CA GLN A 61 -3.95 -4.34 -2.71
C GLN A 61 -3.96 -2.94 -2.10
N PRO A 62 -3.99 -2.79 -0.80
CA PRO A 62 -3.99 -3.84 0.23
C PRO A 62 -5.26 -4.68 0.16
N MET A 63 -5.08 -6.00 0.32
CA MET A 63 -6.18 -6.94 0.28
C MET A 63 -6.67 -7.20 1.70
N LYS A 64 -7.98 -7.12 1.90
CA LYS A 64 -8.60 -7.34 3.21
C LYS A 64 -9.37 -8.64 3.22
N VAL A 65 -9.07 -9.50 4.19
CA VAL A 65 -9.80 -10.75 4.40
C VAL A 65 -10.08 -10.88 5.89
N GLY A 66 -11.33 -10.67 6.29
CA GLY A 66 -11.68 -10.64 7.70
C GLY A 66 -10.91 -9.54 8.43
N LYS A 67 -10.17 -9.92 9.46
CA LYS A 67 -9.35 -8.99 10.23
C LYS A 67 -7.94 -8.79 9.67
N TYR A 68 -7.62 -9.47 8.58
CA TYR A 68 -6.27 -9.42 8.01
C TYR A 68 -6.20 -8.44 6.84
N VAL A 69 -5.08 -7.72 6.77
CA VAL A 69 -4.76 -6.82 5.67
C VAL A 69 -3.37 -7.19 5.18
N ILE A 70 -3.22 -7.38 3.87
CA ILE A 70 -1.98 -7.89 3.31
C ILE A 70 -1.59 -7.08 2.07
N VAL A 71 -0.28 -6.80 1.97
CA VAL A 71 0.35 -6.34 0.74
C VAL A 71 1.52 -7.27 0.45
N PHE A 72 1.74 -7.54 -0.83
CA PHE A 72 2.87 -8.38 -1.23
C PHE A 72 3.30 -8.04 -2.65
N ASN A 73 4.50 -8.45 -2.95
CA ASN A 73 5.09 -8.22 -4.27
C ASN A 73 5.25 -9.54 -5.02
#